data_d8db32cce7f8d0b004b8de3cd3fc21fb
#
_entry.id   d8db32cce7f8d0b004b8de3cd3fc21fb
#
_cell.length_a   1.000
_cell.length_b   1.000
_cell.length_c   1.000
_cell.angle_alpha   90.00
_cell.angle_beta   90.00
_cell.angle_gamma   90.00
#
_symmetry.space_group_name_H-M   'P 1'
#
loop_
_entity.id
_entity.type
_entity.pdbx_description
1 polymer ?
#
loop_
_entity_poly.entity_id
_entity_poly.type
_entity_poly.pdbx_seq_one_letter_code
_entity_poly.pdbx_strand_id
1 'polypeptide(L)'
;VYRLFVQSLTSSSRLGLAMKSHVAWLKRAGIAGLLSIVVSGCSDNNSSFSISDRTRSLIPEAQTGVSEAPGVVKLLDEKFGDPQTLKAWSKLPVQWGGASAKVEVFAADGADAKVKFVAGEGQTFPEKATFVNVVTGAGAGRTLQLSSWDAATGEAVLTGLGGATLAAGDTCSIDGGAVIQSGRVLYMRHCSHCHGTAGDGNGPTAQYLYPRPRDYRHGVFKFTSTNDMSKVSREDLLRVLRYGIPGTYMPSFLLMKDEELTAIVEYVRFLSMRGEFERKLVNELASDYSEEAVESRLKDEQRADIVGELAKFLAEDVPGVVDGIGAELEESWVAADSDEAKIVPSVPRVPDSEESRRRGRELYLSKTLNCADCHGIDGAGNGPQTVAFEKNPITNVPYDEPGLHDVWDNLNQPRNLHTGIFRGGRRPIDLFCRIHAGIKGSRMPSFKNTPHEDIWHIVNYVLSIPFEPEPGATGVASAPAAPATEAAAPAAGE
;
A
#
# COMPACT_ATOMS: atom_id res chain seq x y z
N VAL A 1 20.47 -21.59 38.48
CA VAL A 1 20.25 -21.34 39.89
C VAL A 1 18.78 -21.29 40.16
N TYR A 2 18.20 -22.49 40.31
CA TYR A 2 16.80 -22.71 40.69
C TYR A 2 16.83 -23.67 41.85
N ARG A 3 16.41 -23.27 43.02
CA ARG A 3 15.81 -24.11 44.07
C ARG A 3 15.60 -23.34 45.37
N LEU A 4 14.53 -23.71 46.03
CA LEU A 4 14.14 -23.47 47.40
C LEU A 4 13.21 -22.27 47.67
N PHE A 5 11.91 -22.57 47.81
CA PHE A 5 11.27 -22.51 49.14
C PHE A 5 9.89 -23.25 49.07
N VAL A 6 9.90 -24.49 49.52
CA VAL A 6 8.71 -25.19 50.01
C VAL A 6 9.01 -25.57 51.44
N GLN A 7 8.32 -24.98 52.37
CA GLN A 7 8.01 -25.60 53.66
C GLN A 7 6.91 -24.84 54.39
N SER A 8 5.81 -25.52 54.52
CA SER A 8 5.23 -25.89 55.80
C SER A 8 4.28 -24.85 56.42
N LEU A 9 3.03 -25.28 56.53
CA LEU A 9 2.24 -25.20 57.77
C LEU A 9 1.01 -26.11 57.63
N THR A 10 1.11 -27.28 58.23
CA THR A 10 0.00 -28.14 58.63
C THR A 10 -0.52 -27.70 59.98
N SER A 11 -1.79 -27.40 60.13
CA SER A 11 -2.58 -27.68 61.36
C SER A 11 -4.10 -27.54 61.04
N SER A 12 -4.68 -28.58 60.92
CA SER A 12 -5.77 -29.29 61.62
C SER A 12 -7.06 -28.52 61.99
N SER A 13 -8.11 -29.13 61.52
CA SER A 13 -9.39 -29.42 62.17
C SER A 13 -10.47 -28.34 62.30
N ARG A 14 -11.63 -28.82 61.79
CA ARG A 14 -13.03 -28.37 62.03
C ARG A 14 -13.53 -27.28 61.11
N LEU A 15 -14.12 -27.75 60.02
CA LEU A 15 -15.36 -27.18 59.46
C LEU A 15 -15.82 -28.03 58.23
N GLY A 16 -16.22 -29.23 58.53
CA GLY A 16 -16.82 -30.11 57.54
C GLY A 16 -18.30 -30.26 57.79
N LEU A 17 -19.12 -29.28 57.38
CA LEU A 17 -20.60 -29.50 57.14
C LEU A 17 -21.29 -28.37 56.38
N ALA A 18 -20.57 -27.31 55.92
CA ALA A 18 -21.21 -26.21 55.19
C ALA A 18 -20.85 -26.13 53.68
N MET A 19 -20.15 -27.10 53.13
CA MET A 19 -19.61 -27.03 51.76
C MET A 19 -20.41 -27.81 50.72
N LYS A 20 -21.53 -28.44 51.05
CA LYS A 20 -22.30 -29.22 50.05
C LYS A 20 -23.38 -28.43 49.29
N SER A 21 -23.78 -27.25 49.77
CA SER A 21 -24.81 -26.44 49.09
C SER A 21 -24.25 -25.38 48.14
N HIS A 22 -22.99 -24.93 48.30
CA HIS A 22 -22.38 -23.90 47.43
C HIS A 22 -21.76 -24.43 46.16
N VAL A 23 -21.34 -25.74 46.12
CA VAL A 23 -20.73 -26.33 44.93
C VAL A 23 -21.77 -26.61 43.84
N ALA A 24 -23.02 -26.83 44.17
CA ALA A 24 -24.09 -27.03 43.18
C ALA A 24 -24.53 -25.73 42.53
N TRP A 25 -24.47 -24.59 43.24
CA TRP A 25 -24.80 -23.27 42.69
C TRP A 25 -23.67 -22.70 41.80
N LEU A 26 -22.38 -22.91 42.16
CA LEU A 26 -21.22 -22.50 41.36
C LEU A 26 -21.11 -23.30 40.05
N LYS A 27 -21.52 -24.58 40.01
CA LYS A 27 -21.55 -25.34 38.75
C LYS A 27 -22.65 -24.88 37.79
N ARG A 28 -23.77 -24.37 38.30
CA ARG A 28 -24.85 -23.79 37.42
C ARG A 28 -24.54 -22.38 36.97
N ALA A 29 -23.88 -21.55 37.79
CA ALA A 29 -23.45 -20.22 37.41
C ALA A 29 -22.26 -20.26 36.45
N GLY A 30 -21.33 -21.23 36.59
CA GLY A 30 -20.18 -21.36 35.71
C GLY A 30 -20.54 -21.80 34.28
N ILE A 31 -21.58 -22.70 34.13
CA ILE A 31 -22.03 -23.12 32.79
C ILE A 31 -22.84 -22.01 32.09
N ALA A 32 -23.64 -21.25 32.84
CA ALA A 32 -24.36 -20.09 32.28
C ALA A 32 -23.40 -18.95 31.90
N GLY A 33 -22.35 -18.71 32.69
CA GLY A 33 -21.30 -17.73 32.36
C GLY A 33 -20.43 -18.13 31.16
N LEU A 34 -20.11 -19.41 31.01
CA LEU A 34 -19.36 -19.91 29.86
C LEU A 34 -20.20 -19.91 28.55
N LEU A 35 -21.51 -20.17 28.63
CA LEU A 35 -22.39 -20.04 27.47
C LEU A 35 -22.60 -18.57 27.05
N SER A 36 -22.60 -17.63 28.02
CA SER A 36 -22.71 -16.20 27.72
C SER A 36 -21.44 -15.62 27.09
N ILE A 37 -20.25 -16.14 27.43
CA ILE A 37 -18.99 -15.72 26.82
C ILE A 37 -18.84 -16.26 25.39
N VAL A 38 -19.43 -17.41 25.06
CA VAL A 38 -19.38 -17.97 23.71
C VAL A 38 -20.36 -17.28 22.75
N VAL A 39 -21.44 -16.64 23.28
CA VAL A 39 -22.39 -15.88 22.45
C VAL A 39 -22.01 -14.40 22.31
N SER A 40 -21.16 -13.87 23.21
CA SER A 40 -20.67 -12.48 23.09
C SER A 40 -19.49 -12.31 22.11
N GLY A 41 -19.03 -13.37 21.48
CA GLY A 41 -17.90 -13.35 20.54
C GLY A 41 -18.27 -13.06 19.07
N CYS A 42 -19.54 -12.78 18.75
CA CYS A 42 -20.00 -12.58 17.39
C CYS A 42 -20.83 -11.31 17.17
N SER A 43 -20.78 -10.33 18.08
CA SER A 43 -21.39 -9.02 17.86
C SER A 43 -20.31 -7.96 17.87
N ASP A 44 -20.26 -7.22 16.79
CA ASP A 44 -19.43 -6.09 16.42
C ASP A 44 -18.16 -6.42 15.59
N ASN A 45 -18.39 -7.07 14.45
CA ASN A 45 -17.46 -7.00 13.31
C ASN A 45 -17.68 -5.69 12.53
N ASN A 46 -17.77 -4.55 13.20
CA ASN A 46 -17.58 -3.25 12.56
C ASN A 46 -16.09 -3.01 12.43
N SER A 47 -15.46 -3.74 11.50
CA SER A 47 -14.10 -3.44 11.11
C SER A 47 -14.11 -2.11 10.36
N SER A 48 -13.67 -1.04 11.01
CA SER A 48 -13.40 0.25 10.39
C SER A 48 -12.00 0.23 9.77
N PHE A 49 -11.78 1.07 8.76
CA PHE A 49 -10.42 1.38 8.34
C PHE A 49 -9.68 2.11 9.46
N SER A 50 -8.46 1.69 9.78
CA SER A 50 -7.63 2.43 10.73
C SER A 50 -7.30 3.82 10.19
N ILE A 51 -7.32 4.80 11.09
CA ILE A 51 -6.87 6.18 10.83
C ILE A 51 -5.48 6.40 11.38
N SER A 52 -4.79 7.43 10.88
CA SER A 52 -3.44 7.77 11.33
C SER A 52 -3.45 8.42 12.73
N ASP A 53 -2.34 8.34 13.46
CA ASP A 53 -2.20 9.01 14.75
C ASP A 53 -2.30 10.53 14.61
N ARG A 54 -1.83 11.08 13.48
CA ARG A 54 -2.00 12.50 13.18
C ARG A 54 -3.46 12.90 13.01
N THR A 55 -4.29 12.03 12.42
CA THR A 55 -5.75 12.25 12.37
C THR A 55 -6.36 12.28 13.78
N ARG A 56 -5.88 11.41 14.67
CA ARG A 56 -6.35 11.35 16.07
C ARG A 56 -5.95 12.58 16.89
N SER A 57 -4.87 13.25 16.53
CA SER A 57 -4.40 14.46 17.23
C SER A 57 -5.14 15.74 16.84
N LEU A 58 -6.11 15.70 15.92
CA LEU A 58 -7.00 16.80 15.63
C LEU A 58 -7.99 17.00 16.78
N ILE A 59 -8.52 18.23 16.94
CA ILE A 59 -9.37 18.60 18.09
C ILE A 59 -10.58 17.68 18.19
N PRO A 60 -10.73 16.92 19.27
CA PRO A 60 -11.91 16.05 19.45
C PRO A 60 -13.23 16.82 19.59
N GLU A 61 -13.20 18.02 20.18
CA GLU A 61 -14.37 18.88 20.39
C GLU A 61 -15.01 19.36 19.08
N ALA A 62 -14.25 19.43 18.01
CA ALA A 62 -14.79 19.67 16.68
C ALA A 62 -15.78 18.57 16.25
N GLN A 63 -15.89 17.56 17.02
CA GLN A 63 -16.71 16.40 16.76
C GLN A 63 -18.08 16.45 17.37
N THR A 64 -18.46 17.53 17.97
CA THR A 64 -19.79 17.62 18.55
C THR A 64 -20.20 16.39 19.39
N GLY A 65 -19.29 15.96 20.28
CA GLY A 65 -19.49 14.81 21.16
C GLY A 65 -18.98 13.46 20.67
N VAL A 66 -18.28 13.43 19.56
CA VAL A 66 -17.59 12.23 19.06
C VAL A 66 -16.13 12.31 19.45
N SER A 67 -15.50 11.23 19.81
CA SER A 67 -14.16 11.18 20.41
C SER A 67 -12.99 11.28 19.43
N GLU A 68 -13.23 11.39 18.14
CA GLU A 68 -12.16 11.34 17.12
C GLU A 68 -12.45 12.33 16.00
N ALA A 69 -11.44 12.91 15.35
CA ALA A 69 -11.54 13.94 14.33
C ALA A 69 -12.78 13.78 13.37
N PRO A 70 -13.95 14.33 13.67
CA PRO A 70 -15.20 13.96 13.01
C PRO A 70 -15.27 14.43 11.59
N GLY A 71 -14.67 15.55 11.33
CA GLY A 71 -14.62 16.07 9.98
C GLY A 71 -13.91 15.09 9.05
N VAL A 72 -12.72 14.65 9.42
CA VAL A 72 -11.90 13.74 8.61
C VAL A 72 -12.51 12.34 8.54
N VAL A 73 -12.88 11.75 9.67
CA VAL A 73 -13.45 10.39 9.71
C VAL A 73 -14.75 10.32 8.92
N LYS A 74 -15.64 11.28 9.13
CA LYS A 74 -16.91 11.35 8.41
C LYS A 74 -16.70 11.49 6.90
N LEU A 75 -15.77 12.34 6.47
CA LEU A 75 -15.44 12.51 5.05
C LEU A 75 -14.83 11.25 4.45
N LEU A 76 -13.97 10.55 5.20
CA LEU A 76 -13.44 9.25 4.77
C LEU A 76 -14.55 8.22 4.58
N ASP A 77 -15.47 8.12 5.53
CA ASP A 77 -16.62 7.19 5.46
C ASP A 77 -17.60 7.58 4.34
N GLU A 78 -17.78 8.87 4.09
CA GLU A 78 -18.63 9.36 2.99
C GLU A 78 -18.04 9.05 1.63
N LYS A 79 -16.72 9.13 1.45
CA LYS A 79 -16.05 8.93 0.15
C LYS A 79 -15.63 7.49 -0.11
N PHE A 80 -15.24 6.74 0.92
CA PHE A 80 -14.64 5.41 0.78
C PHE A 80 -15.44 4.30 1.45
N GLY A 81 -16.33 4.63 2.38
CA GLY A 81 -17.04 3.64 3.19
C GLY A 81 -16.13 2.94 4.21
N ASP A 82 -16.56 1.77 4.63
CA ASP A 82 -15.84 0.88 5.53
C ASP A 82 -15.37 -0.40 4.82
N PRO A 83 -14.57 -1.26 5.48
CA PRO A 83 -14.09 -2.51 4.86
C PRO A 83 -15.18 -3.48 4.42
N GLN A 84 -16.42 -3.36 4.88
CA GLN A 84 -17.54 -4.21 4.48
C GLN A 84 -18.40 -3.54 3.41
N THR A 85 -18.52 -2.22 3.48
CA THR A 85 -19.40 -1.40 2.63
C THR A 85 -18.60 -0.33 1.91
N LEU A 86 -17.86 -0.74 0.88
CA LEU A 86 -17.05 0.18 0.08
C LEU A 86 -17.95 1.14 -0.70
N LYS A 87 -17.54 2.40 -0.77
CA LYS A 87 -18.23 3.42 -1.55
C LYS A 87 -17.41 3.80 -2.78
N ALA A 88 -18.10 3.95 -3.90
CA ALA A 88 -17.51 4.48 -5.10
C ALA A 88 -17.45 6.00 -5.04
N TRP A 89 -16.26 6.55 -5.23
CA TRP A 89 -16.07 7.97 -5.43
C TRP A 89 -15.53 8.23 -6.83
N SER A 90 -16.17 9.16 -7.57
CA SER A 90 -15.87 9.42 -8.99
C SER A 90 -14.43 9.85 -9.29
N LYS A 91 -13.70 10.30 -8.26
CA LYS A 91 -12.30 10.72 -8.37
C LYS A 91 -11.29 9.58 -8.23
N LEU A 92 -11.76 8.35 -7.95
CA LEU A 92 -10.87 7.20 -7.80
C LEU A 92 -10.74 6.44 -9.14
N PRO A 93 -9.58 6.48 -9.80
CA PRO A 93 -9.33 5.76 -11.05
C PRO A 93 -9.03 4.28 -10.79
N VAL A 94 -10.00 3.55 -10.22
CA VAL A 94 -9.97 2.10 -10.01
C VAL A 94 -10.93 1.39 -10.95
N GLN A 95 -10.63 0.15 -11.29
CA GLN A 95 -11.54 -0.70 -12.05
C GLN A 95 -12.54 -1.34 -11.07
N TRP A 96 -13.76 -0.87 -11.12
CA TRP A 96 -14.81 -1.42 -10.27
C TRP A 96 -15.33 -2.76 -10.81
N GLY A 97 -15.42 -2.94 -12.15
CA GLY A 97 -16.00 -4.08 -12.85
C GLY A 97 -17.41 -3.78 -13.38
N GLY A 98 -18.19 -4.80 -13.68
CA GLY A 98 -19.60 -4.67 -14.00
C GLY A 98 -20.02 -5.03 -15.44
N ALA A 99 -21.32 -4.93 -15.72
CA ALA A 99 -21.90 -5.24 -17.03
C ALA A 99 -21.70 -4.09 -18.02
N SER A 100 -21.19 -4.40 -19.21
CA SER A 100 -21.11 -3.43 -20.29
C SER A 100 -22.50 -2.97 -20.72
N ALA A 101 -22.66 -1.67 -20.90
CA ALA A 101 -23.91 -1.05 -21.33
C ALA A 101 -23.66 0.13 -22.25
N LYS A 102 -24.66 0.49 -23.03
CA LYS A 102 -24.69 1.75 -23.79
C LYS A 102 -25.80 2.64 -23.28
N VAL A 103 -25.52 3.92 -23.24
CA VAL A 103 -26.54 4.95 -22.95
C VAL A 103 -27.52 4.99 -24.10
N GLU A 104 -28.80 4.79 -23.83
CA GLU A 104 -29.88 4.97 -24.77
C GLU A 104 -30.47 6.38 -24.64
N VAL A 105 -30.77 6.79 -23.40
CA VAL A 105 -31.37 8.09 -23.11
C VAL A 105 -30.62 8.71 -21.92
N PHE A 106 -30.35 10.00 -22.01
CA PHE A 106 -29.84 10.81 -20.92
C PHE A 106 -30.64 12.12 -20.84
N ALA A 107 -31.19 12.40 -19.69
CA ALA A 107 -31.93 13.61 -19.41
C ALA A 107 -31.46 14.23 -18.10
N ALA A 108 -30.80 15.36 -18.17
CA ALA A 108 -30.37 16.11 -16.99
C ALA A 108 -31.61 16.65 -16.22
N ASP A 109 -31.58 16.54 -14.89
CA ASP A 109 -32.64 16.98 -13.98
C ASP A 109 -31.98 17.67 -12.77
N GLY A 110 -31.58 18.92 -12.95
CA GLY A 110 -30.84 19.68 -11.95
C GLY A 110 -29.44 19.12 -11.68
N ALA A 111 -29.17 18.69 -10.46
CA ALA A 111 -27.92 18.07 -10.04
C ALA A 111 -27.86 16.56 -10.39
N ASP A 112 -28.99 15.98 -10.78
CA ASP A 112 -29.17 14.56 -11.07
C ASP A 112 -29.46 14.37 -12.58
N ALA A 113 -29.49 13.13 -13.03
CA ALA A 113 -29.93 12.80 -14.37
C ALA A 113 -30.69 11.48 -14.40
N LYS A 114 -31.76 11.44 -15.20
CA LYS A 114 -32.42 10.21 -15.57
C LYS A 114 -31.70 9.61 -16.77
N VAL A 115 -31.39 8.35 -16.69
CA VAL A 115 -30.67 7.65 -17.75
C VAL A 115 -31.30 6.29 -17.99
N LYS A 116 -31.27 5.86 -19.26
CA LYS A 116 -31.64 4.50 -19.65
C LYS A 116 -30.43 3.85 -20.32
N PHE A 117 -30.06 2.69 -19.83
CA PHE A 117 -28.98 1.88 -20.36
C PHE A 117 -29.53 0.67 -21.13
N VAL A 118 -28.81 0.27 -22.15
CA VAL A 118 -29.04 -0.99 -22.88
C VAL A 118 -27.82 -1.88 -22.63
N ALA A 119 -28.05 -3.09 -22.15
CA ALA A 119 -26.98 -4.04 -21.91
C ALA A 119 -26.21 -4.36 -23.20
N GLY A 120 -24.89 -4.53 -23.10
CA GLY A 120 -24.06 -5.00 -24.19
C GLY A 120 -24.46 -6.42 -24.65
N GLU A 121 -24.02 -6.81 -25.83
CA GLU A 121 -24.33 -8.13 -26.38
C GLU A 121 -23.86 -9.25 -25.43
N GLY A 122 -24.78 -10.16 -25.11
CA GLY A 122 -24.50 -11.26 -24.17
C GLY A 122 -24.38 -10.87 -22.70
N GLN A 123 -24.62 -9.60 -22.37
CA GLN A 123 -24.54 -9.11 -20.99
C GLN A 123 -25.94 -9.07 -20.34
N THR A 124 -25.97 -9.34 -19.04
CA THR A 124 -27.14 -9.11 -18.20
C THR A 124 -26.79 -8.06 -17.15
N PHE A 125 -27.74 -7.19 -16.85
CA PHE A 125 -27.56 -6.22 -15.80
C PHE A 125 -27.46 -6.88 -14.42
N PRO A 126 -26.60 -6.37 -13.52
CA PRO A 126 -26.60 -6.82 -12.15
C PRO A 126 -27.93 -6.47 -11.48
N GLU A 127 -28.46 -7.36 -10.65
CA GLU A 127 -29.71 -7.14 -9.92
C GLU A 127 -29.63 -5.87 -9.03
N LYS A 128 -28.44 -5.60 -8.48
CA LYS A 128 -28.15 -4.40 -7.70
C LYS A 128 -26.94 -3.70 -8.29
N ALA A 129 -27.06 -2.40 -8.52
CA ALA A 129 -25.96 -1.54 -8.91
C ALA A 129 -25.97 -0.27 -8.06
N THR A 130 -24.81 0.25 -7.74
CA THR A 130 -24.65 1.45 -6.91
C THR A 130 -23.95 2.58 -7.66
N PHE A 131 -23.28 2.25 -8.77
CA PHE A 131 -22.58 3.23 -9.59
C PHE A 131 -22.41 2.78 -11.04
N VAL A 132 -22.04 3.72 -11.89
CA VAL A 132 -21.75 3.55 -13.31
C VAL A 132 -20.39 4.12 -13.60
N ASN A 133 -19.54 3.32 -14.24
CA ASN A 133 -18.27 3.80 -14.80
C ASN A 133 -18.48 4.18 -16.26
N VAL A 134 -18.16 5.42 -16.61
CA VAL A 134 -18.20 5.91 -17.98
C VAL A 134 -16.92 5.50 -18.68
N VAL A 135 -17.05 4.72 -19.76
CA VAL A 135 -15.91 4.18 -20.52
C VAL A 135 -15.58 5.05 -21.73
N THR A 136 -16.59 5.57 -22.41
CA THR A 136 -16.41 6.42 -23.59
C THR A 136 -17.22 7.71 -23.49
N GLY A 137 -16.97 8.67 -24.37
CA GLY A 137 -17.65 9.96 -24.44
C GLY A 137 -17.00 11.04 -23.57
N ALA A 138 -17.67 12.17 -23.42
CA ALA A 138 -17.17 13.33 -22.68
C ALA A 138 -16.97 13.07 -21.18
N GLY A 139 -17.68 12.08 -20.63
CA GLY A 139 -17.57 11.65 -19.24
C GLY A 139 -16.59 10.49 -19.02
N ALA A 140 -15.83 10.05 -20.02
CA ALA A 140 -14.95 8.89 -19.92
C ALA A 140 -13.99 8.99 -18.71
N GLY A 141 -13.83 7.86 -18.00
CA GLY A 141 -13.01 7.75 -16.79
C GLY A 141 -13.76 8.15 -15.51
N ARG A 142 -14.96 8.68 -15.57
CA ARG A 142 -15.75 9.05 -14.39
C ARG A 142 -16.58 7.90 -13.86
N THR A 143 -16.72 7.86 -12.55
CA THR A 143 -17.66 7.00 -11.83
C THR A 143 -18.80 7.87 -11.32
N LEU A 144 -20.04 7.55 -11.69
CA LEU A 144 -21.25 8.25 -11.30
C LEU A 144 -22.05 7.36 -10.34
N GLN A 145 -22.66 7.95 -9.32
CA GLN A 145 -23.47 7.20 -8.36
C GLN A 145 -24.89 6.98 -8.90
N LEU A 146 -25.45 5.83 -8.58
CA LEU A 146 -26.85 5.48 -8.81
C LEU A 146 -27.66 5.69 -7.55
N SER A 147 -28.62 6.61 -7.56
CA SER A 147 -29.62 6.77 -6.49
C SER A 147 -30.80 5.84 -6.68
N SER A 148 -31.09 5.43 -7.92
CA SER A 148 -32.05 4.38 -8.23
C SER A 148 -31.53 3.52 -9.40
N TRP A 149 -31.92 2.24 -9.39
CA TRP A 149 -31.54 1.26 -10.41
C TRP A 149 -32.64 0.24 -10.61
N ASP A 150 -33.02 0.03 -11.87
CA ASP A 150 -33.93 -1.03 -12.30
C ASP A 150 -33.21 -1.93 -13.30
N ALA A 151 -32.83 -3.12 -12.86
CA ALA A 151 -32.12 -4.09 -13.69
C ALA A 151 -32.96 -4.66 -14.84
N ALA A 152 -34.30 -4.63 -14.74
CA ALA A 152 -35.16 -5.17 -15.77
C ALA A 152 -35.29 -4.22 -16.94
N THR A 153 -35.34 -2.91 -16.71
CA THR A 153 -35.53 -1.88 -17.74
C THR A 153 -34.22 -1.16 -18.12
N GLY A 154 -33.19 -1.23 -17.26
CA GLY A 154 -31.98 -0.43 -17.39
C GLY A 154 -32.16 1.05 -17.05
N GLU A 155 -33.29 1.40 -16.43
CA GLU A 155 -33.56 2.77 -15.99
C GLU A 155 -32.88 3.07 -14.66
N ALA A 156 -32.32 4.27 -14.57
CA ALA A 156 -31.59 4.71 -13.40
C ALA A 156 -31.67 6.22 -13.19
N VAL A 157 -31.37 6.65 -11.97
CA VAL A 157 -31.08 8.04 -11.64
C VAL A 157 -29.64 8.16 -11.21
N LEU A 158 -28.89 8.98 -11.94
CA LEU A 158 -27.50 9.33 -11.63
C LEU A 158 -27.46 10.55 -10.72
N THR A 159 -26.57 10.53 -9.76
CA THR A 159 -26.29 11.65 -8.85
C THR A 159 -24.81 12.01 -8.86
N GLY A 160 -24.48 13.22 -8.41
CA GLY A 160 -23.09 13.63 -8.29
C GLY A 160 -22.40 13.82 -9.66
N LEU A 161 -23.14 14.30 -10.66
CA LEU A 161 -22.65 14.44 -12.04
C LEU A 161 -21.40 15.30 -12.15
N GLY A 162 -21.23 16.31 -11.27
CA GLY A 162 -20.05 17.19 -11.27
C GLY A 162 -19.75 17.82 -12.64
N GLY A 163 -20.80 18.12 -13.42
CA GLY A 163 -20.67 18.61 -14.78
C GLY A 163 -20.44 17.52 -15.85
N ALA A 164 -20.46 16.23 -15.48
CA ALA A 164 -20.41 15.15 -16.45
C ALA A 164 -21.68 15.08 -17.27
N THR A 165 -21.55 14.92 -18.58
CA THR A 165 -22.65 14.68 -19.51
C THR A 165 -22.42 13.34 -20.19
N LEU A 166 -23.50 12.60 -20.40
CA LEU A 166 -23.52 11.39 -21.20
C LEU A 166 -24.30 11.64 -22.48
N ALA A 167 -23.89 11.01 -23.55
CA ALA A 167 -24.60 11.03 -24.83
C ALA A 167 -25.09 9.63 -25.17
N ALA A 168 -26.16 9.58 -25.96
CA ALA A 168 -26.64 8.31 -26.51
C ALA A 168 -25.50 7.63 -27.31
N GLY A 169 -25.27 6.36 -27.03
CA GLY A 169 -24.19 5.57 -27.60
C GLY A 169 -22.91 5.50 -26.76
N ASP A 170 -22.76 6.34 -25.73
CA ASP A 170 -21.65 6.22 -24.80
C ASP A 170 -21.65 4.85 -24.12
N THR A 171 -20.47 4.26 -24.01
CA THR A 171 -20.29 2.98 -23.33
C THR A 171 -20.05 3.22 -21.85
N CYS A 172 -20.77 2.45 -21.05
CA CYS A 172 -20.64 2.46 -19.59
C CYS A 172 -20.46 1.04 -19.06
N SER A 173 -20.00 0.92 -17.83
CA SER A 173 -20.02 -0.32 -17.06
C SER A 173 -20.92 -0.12 -15.84
N ILE A 174 -22.03 -0.88 -15.82
CA ILE A 174 -22.98 -0.86 -14.70
C ILE A 174 -22.49 -1.83 -13.65
N ASP A 175 -22.29 -1.34 -12.44
CA ASP A 175 -21.44 -2.04 -11.50
C ASP A 175 -22.03 -2.11 -10.08
N GLY A 176 -21.98 -3.30 -9.51
CA GLY A 176 -22.12 -3.57 -8.09
C GLY A 176 -20.77 -3.65 -7.35
N GLY A 177 -19.68 -3.19 -7.97
CA GLY A 177 -18.34 -3.24 -7.37
C GLY A 177 -17.69 -4.62 -7.42
N ALA A 178 -18.03 -5.46 -8.40
CA ALA A 178 -17.61 -6.86 -8.44
C ALA A 178 -16.10 -7.05 -8.38
N VAL A 179 -15.32 -6.24 -9.09
CA VAL A 179 -13.84 -6.34 -9.08
C VAL A 179 -13.29 -5.90 -7.72
N ILE A 180 -13.70 -4.76 -7.22
CA ILE A 180 -13.24 -4.24 -5.92
C ILE A 180 -13.68 -5.15 -4.77
N GLN A 181 -14.91 -5.68 -4.80
CA GLN A 181 -15.38 -6.62 -3.77
C GLN A 181 -14.61 -7.93 -3.81
N SER A 182 -14.33 -8.48 -4.98
CA SER A 182 -13.45 -9.65 -5.14
C SER A 182 -12.05 -9.36 -4.62
N GLY A 183 -11.47 -8.22 -5.00
CA GLY A 183 -10.17 -7.77 -4.51
C GLY A 183 -10.12 -7.64 -3.00
N ARG A 184 -11.17 -7.08 -2.39
CA ARG A 184 -11.30 -7.00 -0.93
C ARG A 184 -11.29 -8.37 -0.28
N VAL A 185 -12.10 -9.30 -0.78
CA VAL A 185 -12.19 -10.66 -0.22
C VAL A 185 -10.83 -11.37 -0.30
N LEU A 186 -10.17 -11.30 -1.46
CA LEU A 186 -8.86 -11.90 -1.68
C LEU A 186 -7.79 -11.23 -0.81
N TYR A 187 -7.81 -9.90 -0.71
CA TYR A 187 -6.89 -9.14 0.13
C TYR A 187 -7.05 -9.51 1.62
N MET A 188 -8.27 -9.54 2.14
CA MET A 188 -8.52 -9.92 3.53
C MET A 188 -8.05 -11.34 3.82
N ARG A 189 -8.16 -12.25 2.85
CA ARG A 189 -7.73 -13.64 2.99
C ARG A 189 -6.22 -13.83 2.93
N HIS A 190 -5.52 -13.10 2.06
CA HIS A 190 -4.14 -13.39 1.70
C HIS A 190 -3.14 -12.30 2.10
N CYS A 191 -3.58 -11.05 2.34
CA CYS A 191 -2.69 -9.90 2.47
C CYS A 191 -2.82 -9.20 3.83
N SER A 192 -4.04 -9.14 4.40
CA SER A 192 -4.33 -8.32 5.58
C SER A 192 -3.55 -8.74 6.83
N HIS A 193 -3.18 -10.02 6.96
CA HIS A 193 -2.40 -10.51 8.10
C HIS A 193 -1.00 -9.89 8.20
N CYS A 194 -0.43 -9.44 7.06
CA CYS A 194 0.81 -8.68 7.02
C CYS A 194 0.56 -7.18 6.86
N HIS A 195 -0.31 -6.81 5.89
CA HIS A 195 -0.48 -5.43 5.47
C HIS A 195 -1.58 -4.64 6.22
N GLY A 196 -2.31 -5.29 7.15
CA GLY A 196 -3.42 -4.66 7.86
C GLY A 196 -4.68 -4.50 7.01
N THR A 197 -5.83 -4.26 7.66
CA THR A 197 -7.13 -4.11 6.97
C THR A 197 -7.24 -2.81 6.18
N ALA A 198 -6.56 -1.75 6.63
CA ALA A 198 -6.48 -0.45 5.98
C ALA A 198 -5.24 -0.29 5.07
N GLY A 199 -4.40 -1.31 4.95
CA GLY A 199 -3.16 -1.22 4.20
C GLY A 199 -2.04 -0.45 4.94
N ASP A 200 -2.11 -0.37 6.25
CA ASP A 200 -1.19 0.36 7.13
C ASP A 200 0.13 -0.38 7.44
N GLY A 201 0.32 -1.57 6.89
CA GLY A 201 1.50 -2.38 7.15
C GLY A 201 1.58 -2.98 8.56
N ASN A 202 0.52 -2.88 9.36
CA ASN A 202 0.45 -3.30 10.75
C ASN A 202 -0.48 -4.50 10.98
N GLY A 203 -0.53 -5.42 10.04
CA GLY A 203 -1.21 -6.70 10.27
C GLY A 203 -0.58 -7.46 11.44
N PRO A 204 -1.31 -8.44 12.03
CA PRO A 204 -0.86 -9.14 13.25
C PRO A 204 0.50 -9.83 13.12
N THR A 205 0.95 -10.17 11.92
CA THR A 205 2.28 -10.77 11.69
C THR A 205 3.37 -9.75 11.40
N ALA A 206 3.03 -8.48 11.13
CA ALA A 206 3.97 -7.46 10.66
C ALA A 206 5.15 -7.23 11.62
N GLN A 207 4.92 -7.31 12.93
CA GLN A 207 5.95 -7.12 13.95
C GLN A 207 7.10 -8.16 13.90
N TYR A 208 6.84 -9.31 13.30
CA TYR A 208 7.83 -10.40 13.17
C TYR A 208 8.57 -10.40 11.83
N LEU A 209 8.23 -9.46 10.94
CA LEU A 209 8.76 -9.43 9.58
C LEU A 209 9.80 -8.31 9.42
N TYR A 210 10.94 -8.66 8.81
CA TYR A 210 11.96 -7.69 8.42
C TYR A 210 12.38 -7.93 6.94
N PRO A 211 12.29 -6.91 6.08
CA PRO A 211 11.70 -5.59 6.32
C PRO A 211 10.19 -5.67 6.60
N ARG A 212 9.69 -4.65 7.27
CA ARG A 212 8.25 -4.54 7.57
C ARG A 212 7.42 -4.49 6.28
N PRO A 213 6.17 -5.01 6.33
CA PRO A 213 5.22 -4.87 5.23
C PRO A 213 4.99 -3.41 4.89
N ARG A 214 4.68 -3.13 3.61
CA ARG A 214 4.46 -1.77 3.12
C ARG A 214 3.16 -1.20 3.69
N ASP A 215 3.25 0.00 4.26
CA ASP A 215 2.11 0.87 4.48
C ASP A 215 1.73 1.54 3.14
N TYR A 216 0.56 1.21 2.61
CA TYR A 216 0.07 1.72 1.33
C TYR A 216 -0.48 3.15 1.42
N ARG A 217 -0.85 3.61 2.62
CA ARG A 217 -1.54 4.89 2.86
C ARG A 217 -0.75 6.11 2.43
N HIS A 218 0.56 5.98 2.21
CA HIS A 218 1.38 7.03 1.65
C HIS A 218 1.29 7.13 0.12
N GLY A 219 0.67 6.16 -0.56
CA GLY A 219 0.65 6.09 -2.03
C GLY A 219 2.04 5.91 -2.64
N VAL A 220 3.01 5.41 -1.86
CA VAL A 220 4.42 5.27 -2.24
C VAL A 220 4.84 3.80 -2.24
N PHE A 221 5.40 3.35 -3.37
CA PHE A 221 5.86 1.98 -3.58
C PHE A 221 7.33 1.97 -4.04
N LYS A 222 8.15 1.07 -3.47
CA LYS A 222 9.61 1.07 -3.66
C LYS A 222 10.08 0.58 -5.03
N PHE A 223 9.39 -0.39 -5.63
CA PHE A 223 9.87 -1.11 -6.82
C PHE A 223 8.97 -0.85 -8.01
N THR A 224 9.19 0.27 -8.65
CA THR A 224 8.40 0.75 -9.80
C THR A 224 9.28 0.87 -11.04
N SER A 225 8.65 0.78 -12.21
CA SER A 225 9.24 1.09 -13.51
C SER A 225 8.83 2.47 -14.02
N THR A 226 8.19 3.25 -13.17
CA THR A 226 7.75 4.62 -13.45
C THR A 226 8.76 5.64 -12.97
N ASN A 227 8.77 6.83 -13.59
CA ASN A 227 9.62 7.96 -13.22
C ASN A 227 9.53 8.29 -11.73
N ASP A 228 10.54 8.97 -11.21
CA ASP A 228 10.71 9.28 -9.79
C ASP A 228 9.51 10.02 -9.17
N MET A 229 8.87 10.93 -9.92
CA MET A 229 7.69 11.68 -9.47
C MET A 229 6.36 10.97 -9.72
N SER A 230 6.32 9.93 -10.56
CA SER A 230 5.10 9.21 -10.91
C SER A 230 4.68 8.23 -9.82
N LYS A 231 3.39 7.94 -9.73
CA LYS A 231 2.86 6.85 -8.89
C LYS A 231 3.28 5.48 -9.42
N VAL A 232 2.96 4.44 -8.67
CA VAL A 232 3.12 3.06 -9.12
C VAL A 232 2.08 2.72 -10.19
N SER A 233 2.51 2.06 -11.27
CA SER A 233 1.58 1.58 -12.30
C SER A 233 0.89 0.28 -11.87
N ARG A 234 -0.25 -0.03 -12.52
CA ARG A 234 -0.93 -1.34 -12.38
C ARG A 234 0.02 -2.49 -12.73
N GLU A 235 0.80 -2.33 -13.78
CA GLU A 235 1.76 -3.34 -14.24
C GLU A 235 2.82 -3.65 -13.17
N ASP A 236 3.35 -2.64 -12.49
CA ASP A 236 4.31 -2.82 -11.40
C ASP A 236 3.69 -3.58 -10.22
N LEU A 237 2.46 -3.24 -9.84
CA LEU A 237 1.75 -3.94 -8.77
C LEU A 237 1.44 -5.40 -9.14
N LEU A 238 0.99 -5.64 -10.36
CA LEU A 238 0.77 -7.00 -10.90
C LEU A 238 2.08 -7.81 -10.89
N ARG A 239 3.20 -7.19 -11.30
CA ARG A 239 4.50 -7.84 -11.27
C ARG A 239 4.93 -8.22 -9.85
N VAL A 240 4.73 -7.33 -8.88
CA VAL A 240 5.03 -7.61 -7.46
C VAL A 240 4.16 -8.76 -6.94
N LEU A 241 2.89 -8.82 -7.28
CA LEU A 241 2.02 -9.93 -6.87
C LEU A 241 2.43 -11.25 -7.53
N ARG A 242 2.66 -11.25 -8.85
CA ARG A 242 3.06 -12.47 -9.56
C ARG A 242 4.35 -13.07 -9.05
N TYR A 243 5.37 -12.27 -8.81
CA TYR A 243 6.73 -12.77 -8.52
C TYR A 243 7.16 -12.61 -7.07
N GLY A 244 6.37 -11.91 -6.25
CA GLY A 244 6.77 -11.54 -4.91
C GLY A 244 7.93 -10.54 -4.91
N ILE A 245 8.55 -10.39 -3.74
CA ILE A 245 9.75 -9.55 -3.57
C ILE A 245 10.87 -10.42 -2.99
N PRO A 246 11.82 -10.89 -3.82
CA PRO A 246 12.93 -11.73 -3.38
C PRO A 246 13.69 -11.14 -2.19
N GLY A 247 14.01 -11.97 -1.20
CA GLY A 247 14.70 -11.53 0.02
C GLY A 247 13.83 -10.74 0.99
N THR A 248 12.53 -10.89 0.88
CA THR A 248 11.51 -10.44 1.84
C THR A 248 10.48 -11.54 2.07
N TYR A 249 9.55 -11.29 2.99
CA TYR A 249 8.43 -12.20 3.25
C TYR A 249 7.23 -11.98 2.30
N MET A 250 7.32 -11.08 1.32
CA MET A 250 6.29 -10.92 0.30
C MET A 250 6.34 -12.09 -0.68
N PRO A 251 5.40 -13.05 -0.63
CA PRO A 251 5.44 -14.24 -1.47
C PRO A 251 5.00 -13.96 -2.90
N SER A 252 5.26 -14.92 -3.78
CA SER A 252 4.69 -14.97 -5.12
C SER A 252 3.27 -15.53 -5.09
N PHE A 253 2.36 -14.89 -5.81
CA PHE A 253 0.99 -15.34 -6.04
C PHE A 253 0.79 -15.83 -7.49
N LEU A 254 1.83 -16.37 -8.10
CA LEU A 254 1.83 -16.81 -9.50
C LEU A 254 0.75 -17.85 -9.83
N LEU A 255 0.24 -18.58 -8.84
CA LEU A 255 -0.82 -19.58 -9.01
C LEU A 255 -2.24 -18.98 -9.01
N MET A 256 -2.39 -17.70 -8.67
CA MET A 256 -3.67 -17.00 -8.78
C MET A 256 -3.96 -16.66 -10.25
N LYS A 257 -5.25 -16.60 -10.59
CA LYS A 257 -5.70 -16.17 -11.93
C LYS A 257 -5.42 -14.69 -12.13
N ASP A 258 -5.29 -14.27 -13.37
CA ASP A 258 -5.02 -12.87 -13.72
C ASP A 258 -6.15 -11.92 -13.27
N GLU A 259 -7.40 -12.37 -13.31
CA GLU A 259 -8.55 -11.61 -12.81
C GLU A 259 -8.48 -11.42 -11.28
N GLU A 260 -8.02 -12.43 -10.53
CA GLU A 260 -7.85 -12.36 -9.08
C GLU A 260 -6.70 -11.39 -8.71
N LEU A 261 -5.58 -11.47 -9.42
CA LEU A 261 -4.45 -10.56 -9.23
C LEU A 261 -4.85 -9.11 -9.57
N THR A 262 -5.59 -8.91 -10.67
CA THR A 262 -6.11 -7.60 -11.06
C THR A 262 -7.05 -7.03 -9.98
N ALA A 263 -7.95 -7.85 -9.46
CA ALA A 263 -8.86 -7.44 -8.41
C ALA A 263 -8.11 -7.02 -7.13
N ILE A 264 -7.07 -7.76 -6.73
CA ILE A 264 -6.21 -7.37 -5.59
C ILE A 264 -5.49 -6.05 -5.87
N VAL A 265 -4.95 -5.85 -7.08
CA VAL A 265 -4.29 -4.59 -7.46
C VAL A 265 -5.23 -3.40 -7.33
N GLU A 266 -6.45 -3.51 -7.84
CA GLU A 266 -7.44 -2.43 -7.75
C GLU A 266 -7.82 -2.13 -6.30
N TYR A 267 -7.96 -3.15 -5.45
CA TYR A 267 -8.21 -2.94 -4.03
C TYR A 267 -7.01 -2.31 -3.30
N VAL A 268 -5.78 -2.69 -3.61
CA VAL A 268 -4.56 -2.04 -3.08
C VAL A 268 -4.48 -0.58 -3.52
N ARG A 269 -4.82 -0.27 -4.77
CA ARG A 269 -4.91 1.11 -5.28
C ARG A 269 -5.96 1.91 -4.51
N PHE A 270 -7.13 1.32 -4.29
CA PHE A 270 -8.20 1.93 -3.48
C PHE A 270 -7.71 2.27 -2.06
N LEU A 271 -7.07 1.33 -1.36
CA LEU A 271 -6.52 1.55 -0.02
C LEU A 271 -5.44 2.65 -0.02
N SER A 272 -4.60 2.67 -1.05
CA SER A 272 -3.55 3.67 -1.21
C SER A 272 -4.12 5.07 -1.39
N MET A 273 -5.10 5.24 -2.29
CA MET A 273 -5.75 6.53 -2.54
C MET A 273 -6.54 7.02 -1.32
N ARG A 274 -7.20 6.09 -0.59
CA ARG A 274 -7.85 6.44 0.67
C ARG A 274 -6.86 7.01 1.69
N GLY A 275 -5.72 6.36 1.87
CA GLY A 275 -4.70 6.82 2.80
C GLY A 275 -4.03 8.13 2.36
N GLU A 276 -3.80 8.31 1.08
CA GLU A 276 -3.31 9.57 0.53
C GLU A 276 -4.30 10.72 0.74
N PHE A 277 -5.58 10.46 0.49
CA PHE A 277 -6.65 11.42 0.75
C PHE A 277 -6.66 11.83 2.22
N GLU A 278 -6.67 10.86 3.14
CA GLU A 278 -6.60 11.11 4.58
C GLU A 278 -5.40 12.00 4.92
N ARG A 279 -4.21 11.64 4.47
CA ARG A 279 -2.98 12.37 4.76
C ARG A 279 -2.98 13.80 4.23
N LYS A 280 -3.48 14.03 3.01
CA LYS A 280 -3.58 15.36 2.41
C LYS A 280 -4.59 16.22 3.17
N LEU A 281 -5.77 15.69 3.44
CA LEU A 281 -6.81 16.39 4.19
C LEU A 281 -6.35 16.73 5.62
N VAL A 282 -5.68 15.80 6.30
CA VAL A 282 -5.12 16.04 7.64
C VAL A 282 -4.02 17.10 7.60
N ASN A 283 -3.22 17.16 6.55
CA ASN A 283 -2.20 18.22 6.42
C ASN A 283 -2.81 19.61 6.33
N GLU A 284 -3.94 19.77 5.62
CA GLU A 284 -4.67 21.06 5.56
C GLU A 284 -5.23 21.48 6.93
N LEU A 285 -5.64 20.52 7.73
CA LEU A 285 -6.26 20.78 9.03
C LEU A 285 -5.26 20.88 10.18
N ALA A 286 -4.19 20.09 10.16
CA ALA A 286 -3.33 19.92 11.31
C ALA A 286 -2.46 21.14 11.63
N SER A 287 -2.20 22.03 10.66
CA SER A 287 -1.46 23.27 10.88
C SER A 287 -2.12 24.17 11.93
N ASP A 288 -3.45 24.22 11.95
CA ASP A 288 -4.23 25.13 12.79
C ASP A 288 -5.07 24.42 13.87
N TYR A 289 -5.37 23.14 13.68
CA TYR A 289 -6.33 22.39 14.49
C TYR A 289 -5.81 21.10 15.11
N SER A 290 -4.51 20.77 14.99
CA SER A 290 -3.89 19.69 15.77
C SER A 290 -3.84 20.08 17.26
N GLU A 291 -3.71 19.07 18.12
CA GLU A 291 -3.61 19.28 19.58
C GLU A 291 -2.52 20.30 19.92
N GLU A 292 -1.32 20.17 19.32
CA GLU A 292 -0.18 21.09 19.52
C GLU A 292 -0.49 22.52 19.02
N ALA A 293 -1.10 22.65 17.86
CA ALA A 293 -1.48 23.95 17.29
C ALA A 293 -2.51 24.66 18.19
N VAL A 294 -3.52 23.90 18.65
CA VAL A 294 -4.56 24.43 19.54
C VAL A 294 -4.01 24.82 20.90
N GLU A 295 -3.12 24.04 21.50
CA GLU A 295 -2.46 24.41 22.75
C GLU A 295 -1.67 25.72 22.60
N SER A 296 -1.06 25.96 21.44
CA SER A 296 -0.38 27.22 21.15
C SER A 296 -1.36 28.40 21.03
N ARG A 297 -2.48 28.20 20.32
CA ARG A 297 -3.52 29.23 20.10
C ARG A 297 -4.26 29.59 21.41
N LEU A 298 -4.47 28.65 22.31
CA LEU A 298 -5.14 28.85 23.60
C LEU A 298 -4.43 29.84 24.52
N LYS A 299 -3.24 30.31 24.18
CA LYS A 299 -2.56 31.39 24.92
C LYS A 299 -3.22 32.74 24.69
N ASP A 300 -3.81 32.94 23.51
CA ASP A 300 -4.35 34.22 23.05
C ASP A 300 -5.85 34.13 22.64
N GLU A 301 -6.38 32.91 22.46
CA GLU A 301 -7.73 32.64 21.96
C GLU A 301 -8.54 31.78 22.93
N GLN A 302 -9.88 31.82 22.79
CA GLN A 302 -10.76 30.93 23.53
C GLN A 302 -10.98 29.64 22.73
N ARG A 303 -11.03 28.50 23.40
CA ARG A 303 -11.28 27.20 22.75
C ARG A 303 -12.58 27.18 21.92
N ALA A 304 -13.63 27.85 22.41
CA ALA A 304 -14.91 27.93 21.71
C ALA A 304 -14.80 28.63 20.35
N ASP A 305 -13.94 29.65 20.24
CA ASP A 305 -13.71 30.37 19.00
C ASP A 305 -12.98 29.48 18.00
N ILE A 306 -11.94 28.78 18.46
CA ILE A 306 -11.17 27.82 17.62
C ILE A 306 -12.08 26.71 17.08
N VAL A 307 -12.94 26.14 17.95
CA VAL A 307 -13.92 25.12 17.53
C VAL A 307 -14.94 25.68 16.54
N GLY A 308 -15.40 26.92 16.76
CA GLY A 308 -16.32 27.63 15.84
C GLY A 308 -15.69 27.86 14.46
N GLU A 309 -14.43 28.28 14.42
CA GLU A 309 -13.67 28.43 13.18
C GLU A 309 -13.48 27.11 12.43
N LEU A 310 -13.10 26.03 13.16
CA LEU A 310 -13.00 24.72 12.55
C LEU A 310 -14.34 24.24 11.98
N ALA A 311 -15.45 24.43 12.70
CA ALA A 311 -16.77 24.04 12.22
C ALA A 311 -17.15 24.80 10.93
N LYS A 312 -16.81 26.10 10.86
CA LYS A 312 -17.00 26.91 9.66
C LYS A 312 -16.13 26.42 8.50
N PHE A 313 -14.85 26.20 8.74
CA PHE A 313 -13.91 25.68 7.74
C PHE A 313 -14.37 24.34 7.16
N LEU A 314 -14.82 23.41 8.03
CA LEU A 314 -15.34 22.12 7.60
C LEU A 314 -16.60 22.24 6.73
N ALA A 315 -17.44 23.25 6.98
CA ALA A 315 -18.69 23.43 6.25
C ALA A 315 -18.51 24.19 4.92
N GLU A 316 -17.66 25.21 4.89
CA GLU A 316 -17.54 26.17 3.78
C GLU A 316 -16.36 25.87 2.86
N ASP A 317 -15.17 25.56 3.40
CA ASP A 317 -13.91 25.45 2.64
C ASP A 317 -13.55 24.02 2.29
N VAL A 318 -13.75 23.07 3.21
CA VAL A 318 -13.36 21.67 3.02
C VAL A 318 -13.98 20.99 1.80
N PRO A 319 -15.22 21.28 1.36
CA PRO A 319 -15.72 20.74 0.10
C PRO A 319 -14.81 21.04 -1.10
N GLY A 320 -14.30 22.26 -1.20
CA GLY A 320 -13.33 22.66 -2.24
C GLY A 320 -11.98 21.94 -2.10
N VAL A 321 -11.48 21.79 -0.86
CA VAL A 321 -10.26 21.04 -0.56
C VAL A 321 -10.41 19.57 -0.97
N VAL A 322 -11.53 18.94 -0.64
CA VAL A 322 -11.85 17.55 -1.02
C VAL A 322 -11.86 17.36 -2.52
N ASP A 323 -12.48 18.28 -3.25
CA ASP A 323 -12.52 18.22 -4.73
C ASP A 323 -11.13 18.42 -5.34
N GLY A 324 -10.32 19.30 -4.78
CA GLY A 324 -8.93 19.53 -5.19
C GLY A 324 -8.06 18.30 -4.96
N ILE A 325 -8.11 17.72 -3.77
CA ILE A 325 -7.39 16.46 -3.46
C ILE A 325 -7.86 15.34 -4.39
N GLY A 326 -9.17 15.23 -4.63
CA GLY A 326 -9.73 14.23 -5.54
C GLY A 326 -9.20 14.35 -6.96
N ALA A 327 -9.14 15.58 -7.50
CA ALA A 327 -8.60 15.84 -8.83
C ALA A 327 -7.10 15.47 -8.93
N GLU A 328 -6.31 15.80 -7.92
CA GLU A 328 -4.88 15.45 -7.87
C GLU A 328 -4.65 13.93 -7.80
N LEU A 329 -5.47 13.21 -7.02
CA LEU A 329 -5.44 11.75 -6.97
C LEU A 329 -5.78 11.16 -8.35
N GLU A 330 -6.88 11.59 -8.97
CA GLU A 330 -7.31 11.15 -10.29
C GLU A 330 -6.18 11.33 -11.30
N GLU A 331 -5.65 12.55 -11.42
CA GLU A 331 -4.58 12.90 -12.37
C GLU A 331 -3.33 12.04 -12.15
N SER A 332 -2.81 12.00 -10.91
CA SER A 332 -1.54 11.34 -10.62
C SER A 332 -1.60 9.82 -10.79
N TRP A 333 -2.73 9.18 -10.42
CA TRP A 333 -2.88 7.75 -10.52
C TRP A 333 -3.27 7.28 -11.94
N VAL A 334 -3.93 8.13 -12.74
CA VAL A 334 -4.16 7.87 -14.18
C VAL A 334 -2.84 8.01 -14.94
N ALA A 335 -2.11 9.10 -14.71
CA ALA A 335 -0.83 9.33 -15.36
C ALA A 335 0.19 8.21 -15.13
N ALA A 336 0.14 7.54 -13.96
CA ALA A 336 1.07 6.45 -13.64
C ALA A 336 0.95 5.23 -14.57
N ASP A 337 -0.21 5.04 -15.18
CA ASP A 337 -0.46 3.93 -16.10
C ASP A 337 -0.16 4.30 -17.56
N SER A 338 0.23 5.54 -17.84
CA SER A 338 0.56 6.02 -19.18
C SER A 338 1.97 5.58 -19.62
N ASP A 339 2.21 5.63 -20.93
CA ASP A 339 3.53 5.32 -21.48
C ASP A 339 4.58 6.38 -21.13
N GLU A 340 4.16 7.63 -20.94
CA GLU A 340 5.03 8.75 -20.55
C GLU A 340 5.59 8.59 -19.12
N ALA A 341 4.86 7.90 -18.24
CA ALA A 341 5.33 7.62 -16.90
C ALA A 341 6.42 6.54 -16.86
N LYS A 342 6.48 5.68 -17.87
CA LYS A 342 7.41 4.56 -17.92
C LYS A 342 8.85 5.02 -18.18
N ILE A 343 9.79 4.41 -17.46
CA ILE A 343 11.22 4.60 -17.73
C ILE A 343 11.61 3.75 -18.92
N VAL A 344 11.91 4.42 -20.03
CA VAL A 344 12.42 3.80 -21.26
C VAL A 344 13.86 4.25 -21.46
N PRO A 345 14.85 3.33 -21.41
CA PRO A 345 16.23 3.68 -21.73
C PRO A 345 16.36 4.25 -23.13
N SER A 346 17.03 5.40 -23.27
CA SER A 346 17.25 6.04 -24.57
C SER A 346 18.29 5.32 -25.46
N VAL A 347 19.04 4.39 -24.86
CA VAL A 347 20.02 3.55 -25.55
C VAL A 347 19.85 2.09 -25.14
N PRO A 348 20.15 1.12 -26.02
CA PRO A 348 20.15 -0.29 -25.65
C PRO A 348 21.12 -0.57 -24.52
N ARG A 349 20.91 -1.68 -23.79
CA ARG A 349 21.88 -2.13 -22.79
C ARG A 349 23.25 -2.34 -23.43
N VAL A 350 24.27 -1.72 -22.84
CA VAL A 350 25.66 -1.99 -23.20
C VAL A 350 25.96 -3.46 -22.97
N PRO A 351 26.64 -4.16 -23.89
CA PRO A 351 27.07 -5.55 -23.69
C PRO A 351 27.87 -5.70 -22.39
N ASP A 352 27.60 -6.80 -21.69
CA ASP A 352 28.33 -7.12 -20.47
C ASP A 352 29.76 -7.58 -20.83
N SER A 353 30.74 -6.76 -20.48
CA SER A 353 32.17 -6.99 -20.72
C SER A 353 33.00 -6.53 -19.52
N GLU A 354 34.22 -6.97 -19.43
CA GLU A 354 35.16 -6.53 -18.38
C GLU A 354 35.33 -4.99 -18.40
N GLU A 355 35.43 -4.40 -19.56
CA GLU A 355 35.54 -2.95 -19.74
C GLU A 355 34.26 -2.23 -19.21
N SER A 356 33.09 -2.74 -19.56
CA SER A 356 31.81 -2.20 -19.06
C SER A 356 31.72 -2.29 -17.55
N ARG A 357 32.09 -3.41 -16.94
CA ARG A 357 32.10 -3.62 -15.50
C ARG A 357 33.10 -2.70 -14.81
N ARG A 358 34.31 -2.53 -15.37
CA ARG A 358 35.30 -1.58 -14.87
C ARG A 358 34.78 -0.15 -14.88
N ARG A 359 34.19 0.28 -16.00
CA ARG A 359 33.56 1.61 -16.10
C ARG A 359 32.42 1.76 -15.07
N GLY A 360 31.60 0.74 -14.93
CA GLY A 360 30.51 0.72 -13.92
C GLY A 360 31.03 0.85 -12.50
N ARG A 361 32.16 0.19 -12.17
CA ARG A 361 32.81 0.30 -10.86
C ARG A 361 33.40 1.70 -10.62
N GLU A 362 34.01 2.31 -11.63
CA GLU A 362 34.49 3.70 -11.54
C GLU A 362 33.36 4.67 -11.22
N LEU A 363 32.23 4.53 -11.91
CA LEU A 363 31.03 5.33 -11.67
C LEU A 363 30.44 5.09 -10.27
N TYR A 364 30.34 3.85 -9.84
CA TYR A 364 29.86 3.43 -8.53
C TYR A 364 30.69 4.04 -7.38
N LEU A 365 32.02 4.13 -7.56
CA LEU A 365 32.95 4.71 -6.59
C LEU A 365 33.11 6.24 -6.75
N SER A 366 32.54 6.83 -7.79
CA SER A 366 32.69 8.26 -8.06
C SER A 366 32.04 9.10 -6.98
N LYS A 367 32.61 10.26 -6.66
CA LYS A 367 32.03 11.23 -5.72
C LYS A 367 30.72 11.84 -6.22
N THR A 368 30.47 11.79 -7.53
CA THR A 368 29.25 12.36 -8.13
C THR A 368 28.05 11.46 -7.88
N LEU A 369 28.20 10.15 -8.02
CA LEU A 369 27.09 9.19 -7.81
C LEU A 369 27.08 8.64 -6.39
N ASN A 370 28.24 8.53 -5.76
CA ASN A 370 28.45 8.21 -4.36
C ASN A 370 27.73 6.94 -3.86
N CYS A 371 27.64 5.91 -4.71
CA CYS A 371 26.94 4.68 -4.37
C CYS A 371 27.58 3.95 -3.18
N ALA A 372 28.92 4.02 -3.09
CA ALA A 372 29.71 3.35 -2.05
C ALA A 372 29.44 3.88 -0.63
N ASP A 373 28.97 5.12 -0.47
CA ASP A 373 28.68 5.69 0.85
C ASP A 373 27.53 4.94 1.58
N CYS A 374 26.62 4.37 0.81
CA CYS A 374 25.55 3.52 1.35
C CYS A 374 25.86 2.04 1.15
N HIS A 375 26.25 1.65 -0.08
CA HIS A 375 26.39 0.24 -0.45
C HIS A 375 27.75 -0.38 -0.10
N GLY A 376 28.72 0.43 0.38
CA GLY A 376 30.10 -0.02 0.61
C GLY A 376 30.94 -0.04 -0.69
N ILE A 377 32.24 -0.03 -0.56
CA ILE A 377 33.19 0.02 -1.70
C ILE A 377 33.15 -1.26 -2.58
N ASP A 378 32.66 -2.33 -2.00
CA ASP A 378 32.56 -3.67 -2.59
C ASP A 378 31.10 -4.14 -2.79
N GLY A 379 30.11 -3.34 -2.37
CA GLY A 379 28.71 -3.72 -2.47
C GLY A 379 28.17 -4.56 -1.32
N ALA A 380 28.89 -4.67 -0.21
CA ALA A 380 28.48 -5.46 0.96
C ALA A 380 27.32 -4.82 1.75
N GLY A 381 26.90 -3.59 1.42
CA GLY A 381 25.83 -2.88 2.11
C GLY A 381 26.25 -2.26 3.43
N ASN A 382 27.54 -2.00 3.61
CA ASN A 382 28.20 -1.56 4.84
C ASN A 382 28.89 -0.19 4.67
N GLY A 383 28.37 0.65 3.78
CA GLY A 383 28.92 1.99 3.57
C GLY A 383 28.80 2.86 4.84
N PRO A 384 29.61 3.94 4.97
CA PRO A 384 29.69 4.75 6.17
C PRO A 384 28.34 5.35 6.63
N GLN A 385 27.40 5.56 5.72
CA GLN A 385 26.06 6.04 6.07
C GLN A 385 25.21 5.01 6.84
N THR A 386 25.56 3.73 6.79
CA THR A 386 24.82 2.68 7.49
C THR A 386 25.06 2.65 9.00
N VAL A 387 26.07 3.38 9.48
CA VAL A 387 26.42 3.50 10.91
C VAL A 387 26.26 4.92 11.43
N ALA A 388 25.82 5.86 10.59
CA ALA A 388 25.55 7.24 10.98
C ALA A 388 24.17 7.35 11.65
N PHE A 389 24.07 8.19 12.68
CA PHE A 389 22.77 8.52 13.27
C PHE A 389 22.09 9.62 12.42
N GLU A 390 20.97 9.28 11.82
CA GLU A 390 20.10 10.22 11.12
C GLU A 390 19.13 10.88 12.10
N LYS A 391 18.56 12.01 11.68
CA LYS A 391 17.44 12.66 12.37
C LYS A 391 16.16 12.44 11.57
N ASN A 392 15.08 12.22 12.29
CA ASN A 392 13.74 12.23 11.68
C ASN A 392 13.51 13.61 11.04
N PRO A 393 13.17 13.68 9.75
CA PRO A 393 13.05 14.96 9.03
C PRO A 393 11.87 15.82 9.49
N ILE A 394 10.90 15.24 10.20
CA ILE A 394 9.72 15.95 10.71
C ILE A 394 9.97 16.48 12.12
N THR A 395 10.42 15.59 13.04
CA THR A 395 10.60 15.94 14.44
C THR A 395 11.98 16.53 14.76
N ASN A 396 12.94 16.41 13.83
CA ASN A 396 14.36 16.78 14.00
C ASN A 396 15.06 16.06 15.19
N VAL A 397 14.44 15.00 15.72
CA VAL A 397 15.01 14.16 16.80
C VAL A 397 15.85 13.05 16.16
N PRO A 398 17.05 12.74 16.71
CA PRO A 398 17.81 11.58 16.24
C PRO A 398 17.02 10.28 16.40
N TYR A 399 17.18 9.37 15.44
CA TYR A 399 16.66 8.01 15.61
C TYR A 399 17.44 7.26 16.70
N ASP A 400 16.80 6.30 17.35
CA ASP A 400 17.38 5.52 18.44
C ASP A 400 18.48 4.55 17.96
N GLU A 401 18.47 4.20 16.67
CA GLU A 401 19.46 3.31 16.06
C GLU A 401 20.14 3.97 14.85
N PRO A 402 21.43 3.66 14.59
CA PRO A 402 22.13 4.19 13.43
C PRO A 402 21.64 3.53 12.14
N GLY A 403 21.76 4.25 11.04
CA GLY A 403 21.50 3.78 9.69
C GLY A 403 20.49 4.59 8.94
N LEU A 404 20.09 4.09 7.77
CA LEU A 404 19.24 4.77 6.83
C LEU A 404 17.78 4.43 7.11
N HIS A 405 16.96 5.45 7.38
CA HIS A 405 15.53 5.29 7.66
C HIS A 405 14.71 5.67 6.43
N ASP A 406 13.63 4.93 6.20
CA ASP A 406 12.69 5.22 5.12
C ASP A 406 11.60 6.21 5.57
N VAL A 407 10.73 6.63 4.66
CA VAL A 407 9.65 7.61 4.97
C VAL A 407 8.57 7.08 5.91
N TRP A 408 8.68 5.86 6.36
CA TRP A 408 7.84 5.22 7.38
C TRP A 408 8.60 5.03 8.70
N ASP A 409 9.73 5.72 8.87
CA ASP A 409 10.63 5.64 10.03
C ASP A 409 11.20 4.24 10.33
N ASN A 410 11.15 3.33 9.34
CA ASN A 410 11.76 2.02 9.50
C ASN A 410 13.20 2.02 9.04
N LEU A 411 14.08 1.39 9.82
CA LEU A 411 15.44 1.11 9.39
C LEU A 411 15.44 0.33 8.07
N ASN A 412 16.12 0.83 7.07
CA ASN A 412 16.12 0.29 5.72
C ASN A 412 17.53 0.26 5.13
N GLN A 413 18.35 -0.62 5.65
CA GLN A 413 19.75 -0.75 5.26
C GLN A 413 19.90 -1.22 3.79
N PRO A 414 20.95 -0.74 3.10
CA PRO A 414 21.33 -1.22 1.77
C PRO A 414 21.54 -2.73 1.78
N ARG A 415 21.21 -3.36 0.65
CA ARG A 415 21.44 -4.82 0.50
C ARG A 415 22.91 -5.13 0.32
N ASN A 416 23.35 -6.24 0.90
CA ASN A 416 24.57 -6.91 0.47
C ASN A 416 24.33 -7.47 -0.93
N LEU A 417 25.01 -6.90 -1.92
CA LEU A 417 24.86 -7.24 -3.35
C LEU A 417 25.51 -8.58 -3.68
N HIS A 418 26.47 -9.07 -2.89
CA HIS A 418 27.11 -10.38 -3.07
C HIS A 418 26.12 -11.54 -2.98
N THR A 419 25.02 -11.36 -2.25
CA THR A 419 23.96 -12.38 -2.17
C THR A 419 23.28 -12.67 -3.51
N GLY A 420 23.42 -11.80 -4.50
CA GLY A 420 22.73 -11.92 -5.80
C GLY A 420 21.20 -11.77 -5.72
N ILE A 421 20.67 -11.42 -4.54
CA ILE A 421 19.24 -11.24 -4.30
C ILE A 421 18.90 -9.76 -4.41
N PHE A 422 18.24 -9.38 -5.50
CA PHE A 422 17.82 -8.01 -5.76
C PHE A 422 16.31 -7.87 -5.52
N ARG A 423 15.93 -7.10 -4.49
CA ARG A 423 14.51 -6.77 -4.23
C ARG A 423 13.92 -6.03 -5.43
N GLY A 424 12.73 -6.40 -5.87
CA GLY A 424 12.07 -5.80 -7.02
C GLY A 424 12.56 -6.30 -8.38
N GLY A 425 13.32 -7.41 -8.42
CA GLY A 425 13.73 -8.09 -9.64
C GLY A 425 15.21 -7.95 -9.97
N ARG A 426 15.73 -8.93 -10.75
CA ARG A 426 17.14 -9.04 -11.14
C ARG A 426 17.36 -8.78 -12.63
N ARG A 427 16.32 -8.58 -13.42
CA ARG A 427 16.49 -8.26 -14.83
C ARG A 427 17.30 -6.97 -14.94
N PRO A 428 18.21 -6.83 -15.92
CA PRO A 428 18.98 -5.60 -16.09
C PRO A 428 18.12 -4.34 -16.10
N ILE A 429 16.94 -4.39 -16.73
CA ILE A 429 16.00 -3.26 -16.77
C ILE A 429 15.42 -2.94 -15.37
N ASP A 430 15.24 -3.92 -14.49
CA ASP A 430 14.77 -3.67 -13.12
C ASP A 430 15.81 -2.88 -12.32
N LEU A 431 17.12 -3.17 -12.52
CA LEU A 431 18.18 -2.42 -11.89
C LEU A 431 18.32 -1.02 -12.50
N PHE A 432 18.20 -0.94 -13.83
CA PHE A 432 18.21 0.35 -14.54
C PHE A 432 17.15 1.30 -13.98
N CYS A 433 15.90 0.86 -13.90
CA CYS A 433 14.80 1.67 -13.36
C CYS A 433 15.06 2.13 -11.91
N ARG A 434 15.60 1.23 -11.06
CA ARG A 434 15.94 1.56 -9.67
C ARG A 434 17.08 2.58 -9.52
N ILE A 435 18.08 2.52 -10.40
CA ILE A 435 19.15 3.51 -10.41
C ILE A 435 18.62 4.83 -10.98
N HIS A 436 17.92 4.78 -12.11
CA HIS A 436 17.40 5.96 -12.77
C HIS A 436 16.42 6.72 -11.88
N ALA A 437 15.36 6.08 -11.35
CA ALA A 437 14.32 6.74 -10.55
C ALA A 437 14.62 6.76 -9.04
N GLY A 438 15.67 6.08 -8.60
CA GLY A 438 15.85 5.78 -7.17
C GLY A 438 14.87 4.74 -6.67
N ILE A 439 14.81 4.56 -5.35
CA ILE A 439 13.83 3.71 -4.69
C ILE A 439 12.92 4.60 -3.84
N LYS A 440 11.72 4.84 -4.33
CA LYS A 440 10.75 5.76 -3.74
C LYS A 440 10.47 5.43 -2.27
N GLY A 441 10.50 6.44 -1.42
CA GLY A 441 10.32 6.28 0.02
C GLY A 441 11.50 5.64 0.76
N SER A 442 12.64 5.42 0.08
CA SER A 442 13.91 5.03 0.72
C SER A 442 14.94 6.14 0.57
N ARG A 443 16.13 5.93 1.14
CA ARG A 443 17.26 6.86 1.02
C ARG A 443 18.04 6.72 -0.29
N MET A 444 17.68 5.79 -1.17
CA MET A 444 18.30 5.66 -2.50
C MET A 444 17.75 6.74 -3.45
N PRO A 445 18.55 7.76 -3.81
CA PRO A 445 18.08 8.88 -4.62
C PRO A 445 17.91 8.48 -6.09
N SER A 446 17.25 9.36 -6.85
CA SER A 446 17.16 9.28 -8.32
C SER A 446 18.46 9.76 -8.96
N PHE A 447 18.94 9.00 -9.93
CA PHE A 447 20.10 9.34 -10.78
C PHE A 447 19.67 9.63 -12.23
N LYS A 448 18.47 10.18 -12.43
CA LYS A 448 17.86 10.44 -13.74
C LYS A 448 18.69 11.34 -14.67
N ASN A 449 19.57 12.16 -14.09
CA ASN A 449 20.46 13.04 -14.86
C ASN A 449 21.76 12.34 -15.32
N THR A 450 21.98 11.08 -14.93
CA THR A 450 23.11 10.27 -15.38
C THR A 450 22.85 9.78 -16.80
N PRO A 451 23.82 9.86 -17.73
CA PRO A 451 23.65 9.28 -19.06
C PRO A 451 23.20 7.81 -18.98
N HIS A 452 22.24 7.42 -19.82
CA HIS A 452 21.67 6.07 -19.77
C HIS A 452 22.72 4.97 -20.07
N GLU A 453 23.72 5.29 -20.87
CA GLU A 453 24.85 4.39 -21.12
C GLU A 453 25.65 4.15 -19.83
N ASP A 454 25.95 5.19 -19.06
CA ASP A 454 26.64 5.09 -17.77
C ASP A 454 25.80 4.29 -16.75
N ILE A 455 24.49 4.44 -16.73
CA ILE A 455 23.61 3.60 -15.90
C ILE A 455 23.74 2.13 -16.30
N TRP A 456 23.80 1.80 -17.61
CA TRP A 456 24.03 0.42 -18.07
C TRP A 456 25.37 -0.16 -17.63
N HIS A 457 26.43 0.64 -17.63
CA HIS A 457 27.72 0.22 -17.09
C HIS A 457 27.61 -0.11 -15.59
N ILE A 458 26.93 0.73 -14.80
CA ILE A 458 26.69 0.47 -13.38
C ILE A 458 25.87 -0.81 -13.19
N VAL A 459 24.83 -1.03 -14.00
CA VAL A 459 24.01 -2.25 -13.97
C VAL A 459 24.87 -3.49 -14.22
N ASN A 460 25.76 -3.46 -15.22
CA ASN A 460 26.65 -4.57 -15.53
C ASN A 460 27.61 -4.85 -14.35
N TYR A 461 28.18 -3.82 -13.74
CA TYR A 461 29.02 -3.98 -12.54
C TYR A 461 28.23 -4.57 -11.37
N VAL A 462 27.07 -4.00 -11.03
CA VAL A 462 26.25 -4.48 -9.90
C VAL A 462 25.81 -5.93 -10.09
N LEU A 463 25.51 -6.34 -11.31
CA LEU A 463 25.18 -7.73 -11.65
C LEU A 463 26.39 -8.68 -11.56
N SER A 464 27.62 -8.18 -11.67
CA SER A 464 28.85 -8.98 -11.54
C SER A 464 29.25 -9.23 -10.08
N ILE A 465 28.91 -8.32 -9.15
CA ILE A 465 29.32 -8.39 -7.74
C ILE A 465 29.08 -9.77 -7.09
N PRO A 466 27.95 -10.48 -7.32
CA PRO A 466 27.73 -11.80 -6.72
C PRO A 466 28.73 -12.88 -7.16
N PHE A 467 29.47 -12.65 -8.22
CA PHE A 467 30.44 -13.60 -8.81
C PHE A 467 31.88 -13.17 -8.54
N GLU A 468 32.07 -12.02 -7.89
CA GLU A 468 33.39 -11.58 -7.46
C GLU A 468 33.74 -12.22 -6.12
N PRO A 469 35.01 -12.57 -5.83
CA PRO A 469 35.38 -13.09 -4.52
C PRO A 469 35.08 -12.07 -3.45
N GLU A 470 34.51 -12.53 -2.32
CA GLU A 470 34.27 -11.64 -1.17
C GLU A 470 35.60 -11.04 -0.67
N PRO A 471 35.63 -9.73 -0.35
CA PRO A 471 36.83 -9.10 0.21
C PRO A 471 37.20 -9.80 1.52
N GLY A 472 38.38 -10.40 1.53
CA GLY A 472 38.88 -11.17 2.69
C GLY A 472 38.88 -12.70 2.48
N ALA A 473 38.28 -13.21 1.41
CA ALA A 473 38.39 -14.63 1.01
C ALA A 473 39.70 -14.97 0.27
N THR A 474 40.77 -14.23 0.52
CA THR A 474 42.10 -14.57 -0.01
C THR A 474 42.64 -15.76 0.79
N GLY A 475 42.40 -16.98 0.28
CA GLY A 475 43.02 -18.15 0.90
C GLY A 475 42.59 -19.52 0.43
N VAL A 476 41.79 -19.68 -0.61
CA VAL A 476 41.69 -20.98 -1.27
C VAL A 476 41.82 -20.78 -2.77
N ALA A 477 43.04 -21.02 -3.29
CA ALA A 477 43.26 -21.15 -4.72
C ALA A 477 42.28 -22.19 -5.26
N SER A 478 41.44 -21.78 -6.23
CA SER A 478 40.60 -22.72 -6.98
C SER A 478 41.52 -23.79 -7.57
N ALA A 479 41.36 -25.02 -7.11
CA ALA A 479 41.99 -26.15 -7.74
C ALA A 479 41.63 -26.16 -9.24
N PRO A 480 42.56 -26.37 -10.13
CA PRO A 480 42.28 -26.45 -11.57
C PRO A 480 41.24 -27.53 -11.80
N ALA A 481 40.21 -27.21 -12.60
CA ALA A 481 39.18 -28.15 -12.98
C ALA A 481 39.84 -29.40 -13.56
N ALA A 482 39.52 -30.57 -12.98
CA ALA A 482 39.98 -31.84 -13.51
C ALA A 482 39.50 -31.96 -14.97
N PRO A 483 40.35 -32.47 -15.90
CA PRO A 483 39.97 -32.64 -17.28
C PRO A 483 38.75 -33.60 -17.34
N ALA A 484 37.77 -33.21 -18.14
CA ALA A 484 36.56 -34.03 -18.39
C ALA A 484 37.02 -35.39 -18.94
N THR A 485 36.78 -36.44 -18.18
CA THR A 485 36.92 -37.82 -18.66
C THR A 485 35.82 -38.03 -19.71
N GLU A 486 36.27 -38.26 -20.91
CA GLU A 486 35.49 -38.66 -22.07
C GLU A 486 34.73 -39.96 -21.72
N ALA A 487 33.44 -39.88 -21.62
CA ALA A 487 32.59 -41.06 -21.36
C ALA A 487 32.59 -41.93 -22.62
N ALA A 488 33.22 -43.09 -22.53
CA ALA A 488 33.18 -44.12 -23.56
C ALA A 488 31.72 -44.55 -23.83
N ALA A 489 31.36 -44.56 -25.10
CA ALA A 489 30.09 -45.07 -25.59
C ALA A 489 29.94 -46.60 -25.27
N PRO A 490 28.77 -47.09 -24.91
CA PRO A 490 28.53 -48.51 -24.76
C PRO A 490 28.53 -49.17 -26.15
N ALA A 491 29.36 -50.22 -26.28
CA ALA A 491 29.36 -51.06 -27.44
C ALA A 491 28.04 -51.82 -27.59
N ALA A 492 27.49 -51.80 -28.80
CA ALA A 492 26.44 -52.71 -29.24
C ALA A 492 26.98 -54.13 -29.27
N GLY A 493 26.30 -55.06 -28.62
CA GLY A 493 26.56 -56.49 -28.67
C GLY A 493 25.26 -57.24 -28.61
N GLU A 494 24.99 -57.92 -29.70
CA GLU A 494 24.16 -59.10 -30.00
C GLU A 494 22.93 -59.41 -29.10
#